data_569c040739ce9c89c483b883f4255f77
#
_entry.id   569c040739ce9c89c483b883f4255f77
#
_cell.length_a   1.000
_cell.length_b   1.000
_cell.length_c   1.000
_cell.angle_alpha   90.00
_cell.angle_beta   90.00
_cell.angle_gamma   90.00
#
_symmetry.space_group_name_H-M   'P 1'
#
loop_
_entity.id
_entity.type
_entity.pdbx_description
1 polymer ?
#
loop_
_entity_poly.entity_id
_entity_poly.type
_entity_poly.pdbx_seq_one_letter_code
_entity_poly.pdbx_strand_id
1 'polypeptide(L)'
;MSAETNFEGIKVVVIDDSKTIRRTAETLLKKAGCEVITATDGFESLSKVMEYQPNIIFVDIMMPRLDGYQTCALIKNNQAFKKIPVVMLSSKDGLFERARSRIVGAEHYMTKPFTREELLSTIKAYVVDAKAK
;
A
#
# COMPACT_ATOMS: atom_id res chain seq x y z
N MET A 1 -30.56 -0.45 -2.57
CA MET A 1 -29.28 0.11 -3.02
C MET A 1 -28.25 -0.02 -1.94
N SER A 2 -27.11 -0.57 -2.29
CA SER A 2 -26.03 -0.64 -1.31
C SER A 2 -25.47 0.75 -1.06
N ALA A 3 -25.14 1.03 0.18
CA ALA A 3 -24.46 2.26 0.51
C ALA A 3 -23.09 2.27 -0.16
N GLU A 4 -22.70 3.40 -0.72
CA GLU A 4 -21.37 3.55 -1.27
C GLU A 4 -20.36 3.52 -0.13
N THR A 5 -19.22 2.89 -0.37
CA THR A 5 -18.14 2.87 0.59
C THR A 5 -17.56 4.27 0.73
N ASN A 6 -17.40 4.72 1.97
CA ASN A 6 -16.83 6.03 2.25
C ASN A 6 -15.33 5.89 2.49
N PHE A 7 -14.54 6.44 1.58
CA PHE A 7 -13.09 6.45 1.66
C PHE A 7 -12.54 7.77 2.21
N GLU A 8 -13.43 8.68 2.58
CA GLU A 8 -13.04 10.02 3.02
C GLU A 8 -12.11 9.98 4.23
N GLY A 9 -10.98 10.68 4.12
CA GLY A 9 -10.04 10.78 5.22
C GLY A 9 -9.13 9.59 5.45
N ILE A 10 -9.27 8.53 4.65
CA ILE A 10 -8.36 7.37 4.76
C ILE A 10 -6.98 7.79 4.26
N LYS A 11 -5.97 7.57 5.10
CA LYS A 11 -4.58 7.94 4.78
C LYS A 11 -3.88 6.77 4.10
N VAL A 12 -3.34 7.02 2.92
CA VAL A 12 -2.67 6.01 2.10
C VAL A 12 -1.27 6.46 1.78
N VAL A 13 -0.29 5.61 1.99
CA VAL A 13 1.08 5.85 1.53
C VAL A 13 1.33 4.95 0.33
N VAL A 14 1.79 5.52 -0.78
CA VAL A 14 2.13 4.79 -2.00
C VAL A 14 3.63 4.96 -2.25
N ILE A 15 4.35 3.85 -2.25
CA ILE A 15 5.80 3.81 -2.40
C ILE A 15 6.13 3.12 -3.70
N ASP A 16 6.67 3.85 -4.66
CA ASP A 16 7.03 3.31 -5.97
C ASP A 16 8.05 4.25 -6.60
N ASP A 17 9.10 3.71 -7.20
CA ASP A 17 10.10 4.54 -7.86
C ASP A 17 9.60 5.06 -9.21
N SER A 18 8.50 4.50 -9.74
CA SER A 18 7.87 4.97 -10.98
C SER A 18 6.97 6.17 -10.71
N LYS A 19 7.31 7.30 -11.32
CA LYS A 19 6.50 8.51 -11.22
C LYS A 19 5.09 8.29 -11.78
N THR A 20 4.98 7.52 -12.87
CA THR A 20 3.69 7.24 -13.51
C THR A 20 2.77 6.47 -12.55
N ILE A 21 3.30 5.42 -11.90
CA ILE A 21 2.53 4.63 -10.96
C ILE A 21 2.09 5.48 -9.77
N ARG A 22 3.01 6.29 -9.20
CA ARG A 22 2.67 7.17 -8.07
C ARG A 22 1.55 8.13 -8.43
N ARG A 23 1.64 8.78 -9.61
CA ARG A 23 0.63 9.74 -10.06
C ARG A 23 -0.71 9.08 -10.32
N THR A 24 -0.70 7.91 -10.95
CA THR A 24 -1.93 7.17 -11.23
C THR A 24 -2.65 6.81 -9.93
N ALA A 25 -1.93 6.21 -9.00
CA ALA A 25 -2.51 5.84 -7.71
C ALA A 25 -3.02 7.08 -6.95
N GLU A 26 -2.21 8.14 -6.91
CA GLU A 26 -2.57 9.37 -6.23
C GLU A 26 -3.84 9.98 -6.79
N THR A 27 -3.94 10.07 -8.11
CA THR A 27 -5.11 10.64 -8.76
C THR A 27 -6.38 9.84 -8.46
N LEU A 28 -6.29 8.51 -8.59
CA LEU A 28 -7.44 7.64 -8.34
C LEU A 28 -7.90 7.70 -6.90
N LEU A 29 -6.95 7.67 -5.98
CA LEU A 29 -7.28 7.63 -4.55
C LEU A 29 -7.78 8.98 -4.03
N LYS A 30 -7.21 10.08 -4.50
CA LYS A 30 -7.69 11.41 -4.12
C LYS A 30 -9.12 11.66 -4.60
N LYS A 31 -9.45 11.18 -5.79
CA LYS A 31 -10.82 11.30 -6.29
C LYS A 31 -11.83 10.55 -5.42
N ALA A 32 -11.37 9.50 -4.74
CA ALA A 32 -12.23 8.72 -3.84
C ALA A 32 -12.32 9.35 -2.44
N GLY A 33 -11.54 10.39 -2.15
CA GLY A 33 -11.55 11.07 -0.86
C GLY A 33 -10.40 10.72 0.06
N CYS A 34 -9.47 9.88 -0.38
CA CYS A 34 -8.31 9.51 0.44
C CYS A 34 -7.29 10.65 0.53
N GLU A 35 -6.58 10.71 1.65
CA GLU A 35 -5.36 11.50 1.77
C GLU A 35 -4.22 10.62 1.30
N VAL A 36 -3.47 11.05 0.29
CA VAL A 36 -2.42 10.24 -0.32
C VAL A 36 -1.08 10.90 -0.13
N ILE A 37 -0.15 10.14 0.40
CA ILE A 37 1.24 10.54 0.55
C ILE A 37 2.07 9.58 -0.30
N THR A 38 2.99 10.10 -1.09
CA THR A 38 3.84 9.28 -1.95
C THR A 38 5.29 9.31 -1.50
N ALA A 39 6.00 8.23 -1.79
CA ALA A 39 7.43 8.13 -1.55
C ALA A 39 8.09 7.43 -2.73
N THR A 40 9.35 7.77 -3.00
CA THR A 40 10.06 7.26 -4.17
C THR A 40 10.94 6.06 -3.87
N ASP A 41 11.26 5.83 -2.59
CA ASP A 41 12.10 4.71 -2.19
C ASP A 41 11.76 4.26 -0.77
N GLY A 42 12.36 3.14 -0.35
CA GLY A 42 12.07 2.55 0.94
C GLY A 42 12.49 3.40 2.13
N PHE A 43 13.60 4.14 1.99
CA PHE A 43 14.06 4.99 3.09
C PHE A 43 13.13 6.18 3.31
N GLU A 44 12.75 6.85 2.22
CA GLU A 44 11.79 7.95 2.30
C GLU A 44 10.47 7.46 2.87
N SER A 45 10.06 6.25 2.50
CA SER A 45 8.79 5.68 2.95
C SER A 45 8.72 5.50 4.46
N LEU A 46 9.82 5.07 5.08
CA LEU A 46 9.85 4.86 6.53
C LEU A 46 9.62 6.17 7.27
N SER A 47 10.23 7.26 6.77
CA SER A 47 10.02 8.60 7.31
C SER A 47 8.56 9.03 7.15
N LYS A 48 7.97 8.79 5.98
CA LYS A 48 6.57 9.15 5.71
C LYS A 48 5.59 8.35 6.57
N VAL A 49 5.83 7.06 6.73
CA VAL A 49 4.98 6.20 7.57
C VAL A 49 5.01 6.71 9.02
N MET A 50 6.19 7.06 9.50
CA MET A 50 6.35 7.56 10.86
C MET A 50 5.60 8.89 11.05
N GLU A 51 5.72 9.78 10.08
CA GLU A 51 5.11 11.12 10.17
C GLU A 51 3.59 11.09 10.03
N TYR A 52 3.07 10.34 9.05
CA TYR A 52 1.64 10.40 8.70
C TYR A 52 0.80 9.29 9.32
N GLN A 53 1.42 8.21 9.78
CA GLN A 53 0.71 7.07 10.38
C GLN A 53 -0.49 6.62 9.52
N PRO A 54 -0.22 6.09 8.32
CA PRO A 54 -1.28 5.78 7.36
C PRO A 54 -2.14 4.60 7.80
N ASN A 55 -3.31 4.48 7.17
CA ASN A 55 -4.21 3.35 7.38
C ASN A 55 -3.82 2.14 6.53
N ILE A 56 -3.11 2.37 5.42
CA ILE A 56 -2.68 1.31 4.50
C ILE A 56 -1.46 1.80 3.71
N ILE A 57 -0.59 0.87 3.34
CA ILE A 57 0.64 1.16 2.60
C ILE A 57 0.68 0.28 1.35
N PHE A 58 0.89 0.89 0.19
CA PHE A 58 1.17 0.18 -1.06
C PHE A 58 2.64 0.37 -1.38
N VAL A 59 3.38 -0.71 -1.59
CA VAL A 59 4.82 -0.63 -1.83
C VAL A 59 5.24 -1.49 -3.01
N ASP A 60 6.00 -0.88 -3.94
CA ASP A 60 6.59 -1.56 -5.08
C ASP A 60 7.70 -2.50 -4.60
N ILE A 61 7.71 -3.72 -5.12
CA ILE A 61 8.73 -4.71 -4.78
C ILE A 61 10.10 -4.29 -5.34
N MET A 62 10.13 -3.85 -6.59
CA MET A 62 11.38 -3.56 -7.30
C MET A 62 11.80 -2.10 -7.14
N MET A 63 12.57 -1.81 -6.10
CA MET A 63 13.12 -0.48 -5.87
C MET A 63 14.62 -0.58 -5.58
N PRO A 64 15.39 0.44 -5.94
CA PRO A 64 16.83 0.42 -5.66
C PRO A 64 17.13 0.57 -4.16
N ARG A 65 18.26 0.07 -3.73
CA ARG A 65 18.80 0.14 -2.36
C ARG A 65 17.96 -0.63 -1.35
N LEU A 66 16.77 -0.17 -1.03
CA LEU A 66 15.87 -0.84 -0.09
C LEU A 66 14.62 -1.25 -0.87
N ASP A 67 14.51 -2.54 -1.19
CA ASP A 67 13.38 -3.04 -1.99
C ASP A 67 12.09 -3.14 -1.15
N GLY A 68 11.00 -3.52 -1.82
CA GLY A 68 9.70 -3.61 -1.16
C GLY A 68 9.63 -4.68 -0.09
N TYR A 69 10.32 -5.79 -0.26
CA TYR A 69 10.36 -6.85 0.76
C TYR A 69 11.07 -6.36 2.03
N GLN A 70 12.20 -5.69 1.86
CA GLN A 70 12.95 -5.12 2.97
C GLN A 70 12.17 -4.03 3.67
N THR A 71 11.53 -3.16 2.89
CA THR A 71 10.69 -2.09 3.43
C THR A 71 9.54 -2.66 4.26
N CYS A 72 8.84 -3.65 3.72
CA CYS A 72 7.73 -4.31 4.41
C CYS A 72 8.21 -4.95 5.71
N ALA A 73 9.33 -5.67 5.67
CA ALA A 73 9.88 -6.31 6.86
C ALA A 73 10.19 -5.30 7.96
N LEU A 74 10.76 -4.15 7.60
CA LEU A 74 11.06 -3.10 8.57
C LEU A 74 9.79 -2.54 9.20
N ILE A 75 8.76 -2.32 8.40
CA ILE A 75 7.47 -1.83 8.90
C ILE A 75 6.84 -2.86 9.84
N LYS A 76 6.83 -4.13 9.43
CA LYS A 76 6.19 -5.20 10.20
C LYS A 76 6.95 -5.55 11.48
N ASN A 77 8.24 -5.26 11.55
CA ASN A 77 9.02 -5.48 12.75
C ASN A 77 8.97 -4.30 13.73
N ASN A 78 8.29 -3.22 13.38
CA ASN A 78 8.17 -2.05 14.23
C ASN A 78 6.87 -2.13 15.04
N GLN A 79 6.96 -2.07 16.37
CA GLN A 79 5.79 -2.20 17.25
C GLN A 79 4.72 -1.16 16.97
N ALA A 80 5.12 0.04 16.56
CA ALA A 80 4.16 1.13 16.30
C ALA A 80 3.43 0.96 14.96
N PHE A 81 4.02 0.25 13.99
CA PHE A 81 3.50 0.20 12.62
C PHE A 81 3.11 -1.19 12.13
N LYS A 82 3.40 -2.23 12.91
CA LYS A 82 3.19 -3.62 12.44
C LYS A 82 1.74 -3.96 12.11
N LYS A 83 0.78 -3.21 12.64
CA LYS A 83 -0.64 -3.44 12.38
C LYS A 83 -1.15 -2.77 11.11
N ILE A 84 -0.35 -1.88 10.52
CA ILE A 84 -0.76 -1.19 9.30
C ILE A 84 -0.71 -2.20 8.14
N PRO A 85 -1.81 -2.41 7.40
CA PRO A 85 -1.79 -3.32 6.25
C PRO A 85 -0.79 -2.85 5.19
N VAL A 86 0.02 -3.78 4.69
CA VAL A 86 0.98 -3.53 3.62
C VAL A 86 0.57 -4.35 2.42
N VAL A 87 0.41 -3.69 1.28
CA VAL A 87 0.06 -4.30 0.01
C VAL A 87 1.26 -4.18 -0.92
N MET A 88 1.76 -5.31 -1.41
CA MET A 88 2.90 -5.33 -2.33
C MET A 88 2.41 -5.10 -3.75
N LEU A 89 3.14 -4.28 -4.51
CA LEU A 89 2.86 -4.02 -5.93
C LEU A 89 3.99 -4.60 -6.77
N SER A 90 3.64 -5.36 -7.82
CA SER A 90 4.65 -5.96 -8.67
C SER A 90 4.16 -6.06 -10.11
N SER A 91 5.09 -5.98 -11.06
CA SER A 91 4.79 -6.26 -12.46
C SER A 91 4.78 -7.75 -12.75
N LYS A 92 5.13 -8.59 -11.77
CA LYS A 92 5.14 -10.05 -11.90
C LYS A 92 4.07 -10.67 -11.03
N ASP A 93 3.41 -11.71 -11.54
CA ASP A 93 2.38 -12.44 -10.80
C ASP A 93 2.80 -13.89 -10.64
N GLY A 94 3.87 -14.12 -9.88
CA GLY A 94 4.42 -15.45 -9.66
C GLY A 94 4.17 -15.94 -8.24
N LEU A 95 4.17 -17.27 -8.10
CA LEU A 95 3.99 -17.89 -6.79
C LEU A 95 5.14 -17.54 -5.85
N PHE A 96 6.36 -17.41 -6.39
CA PHE A 96 7.54 -17.07 -5.61
C PHE A 96 7.39 -15.67 -4.99
N GLU A 97 7.01 -14.69 -5.80
CA GLU A 97 6.83 -13.31 -5.34
C GLU A 97 5.72 -13.20 -4.30
N ARG A 98 4.61 -13.91 -4.51
CA ARG A 98 3.50 -13.93 -3.56
C ARG A 98 3.91 -14.58 -2.24
N ALA A 99 4.62 -15.70 -2.30
CA ALA A 99 5.08 -16.40 -1.11
C ALA A 99 6.05 -15.53 -0.31
N ARG A 100 6.99 -14.89 -0.99
CA ARG A 100 7.96 -14.02 -0.33
C ARG A 100 7.29 -12.81 0.33
N SER A 101 6.25 -12.26 -0.32
CA SER A 101 5.48 -11.16 0.25
C SER A 101 4.83 -11.57 1.57
N ARG A 102 4.27 -12.77 1.64
CA ARG A 102 3.69 -13.29 2.89
C ARG A 102 4.73 -13.48 3.98
N ILE A 103 5.91 -13.99 3.62
CA ILE A 103 6.97 -14.22 4.60
C ILE A 103 7.39 -12.93 5.28
N VAL A 104 7.44 -11.82 4.56
CA VAL A 104 7.80 -10.54 5.16
C VAL A 104 6.60 -9.85 5.83
N GLY A 105 5.43 -10.46 5.81
CA GLY A 105 4.27 -9.99 6.55
C GLY A 105 3.28 -9.12 5.80
N ALA A 106 3.40 -9.02 4.48
CA ALA A 106 2.44 -8.26 3.68
C ALA A 106 1.06 -8.93 3.73
N GLU A 107 0.02 -8.15 3.85
CA GLU A 107 -1.36 -8.65 3.89
C GLU A 107 -1.91 -8.96 2.52
N HIS A 108 -1.39 -8.32 1.48
CA HIS A 108 -1.93 -8.50 0.13
C HIS A 108 -0.87 -8.24 -0.93
N TYR A 109 -1.14 -8.71 -2.14
CA TYR A 109 -0.24 -8.61 -3.29
C TYR A 109 -1.09 -8.21 -4.50
N MET A 110 -0.67 -7.19 -5.23
CA MET A 110 -1.36 -6.72 -6.43
C MET A 110 -0.38 -6.64 -7.59
N THR A 111 -0.86 -6.99 -8.79
CA THR A 111 -0.05 -6.84 -9.99
C THR A 111 -0.27 -5.47 -10.61
N LYS A 112 0.76 -4.94 -11.25
CA LYS A 112 0.69 -3.71 -12.04
C LYS A 112 0.56 -4.06 -13.52
N PRO A 113 -0.27 -3.35 -14.28
CA PRO A 113 -1.09 -2.22 -13.88
C PRO A 113 -2.32 -2.64 -13.09
N PHE A 114 -2.76 -1.78 -12.18
CA PHE A 114 -3.96 -2.02 -11.38
C PHE A 114 -5.09 -1.10 -11.85
N THR A 115 -6.32 -1.50 -11.57
CA THR A 115 -7.48 -0.69 -11.87
C THR A 115 -7.90 0.10 -10.63
N ARG A 116 -8.75 1.12 -10.85
CA ARG A 116 -9.36 1.87 -9.76
C ARG A 116 -10.12 0.93 -8.83
N GLU A 117 -10.88 0.00 -9.40
CA GLU A 117 -11.69 -0.96 -8.64
C GLU A 117 -10.83 -1.85 -7.77
N GLU A 118 -9.67 -2.29 -8.29
CA GLU A 118 -8.74 -3.12 -7.50
C GLU A 118 -8.15 -2.34 -6.33
N LEU A 119 -7.75 -1.09 -6.53
CA LEU A 119 -7.24 -0.25 -5.45
C LEU A 119 -8.29 -0.04 -4.37
N LEU A 120 -9.49 0.37 -4.77
CA LEU A 120 -10.55 0.70 -3.82
C LEU A 120 -11.08 -0.54 -3.10
N SER A 121 -11.20 -1.68 -3.78
CA SER A 121 -11.65 -2.91 -3.13
C SER A 121 -10.63 -3.40 -2.10
N THR A 122 -9.34 -3.20 -2.37
CA THR A 122 -8.28 -3.55 -1.43
C THR A 122 -8.34 -2.68 -0.18
N ILE A 123 -8.52 -1.38 -0.34
CA ILE A 123 -8.66 -0.46 0.80
C ILE A 123 -9.92 -0.81 1.59
N LYS A 124 -11.01 -1.10 0.90
CA LYS A 124 -12.25 -1.51 1.55
C LYS A 124 -12.02 -2.74 2.43
N ALA A 125 -11.38 -3.78 1.87
CA ALA A 125 -11.16 -5.04 2.59
C ALA A 125 -10.27 -4.87 3.82
N TYR A 126 -9.18 -4.12 3.71
CA TYR A 126 -8.17 -4.08 4.75
C TYR A 126 -8.29 -2.88 5.70
N VAL A 127 -9.05 -1.87 5.34
CA VAL A 127 -9.23 -0.68 6.19
C VAL A 127 -10.69 -0.55 6.64
N VAL A 128 -11.61 -0.48 5.68
CA VAL A 128 -13.01 -0.21 6.00
C VAL A 128 -13.68 -1.40 6.68
N ASP A 129 -13.62 -2.57 6.05
CA ASP A 129 -14.27 -3.79 6.58
C ASP A 129 -13.58 -4.30 7.84
N ALA A 130 -12.26 -4.13 7.94
CA ALA A 130 -11.52 -4.55 9.13
C ALA A 130 -11.94 -3.76 10.37
N LYS A 131 -12.27 -2.46 10.21
CA LYS A 131 -12.73 -1.63 11.33
C LYS A 131 -14.16 -1.94 11.76
N ALA A 132 -14.95 -2.53 10.87
CA ALA A 132 -16.34 -2.85 11.15
C ALA A 132 -16.51 -4.12 12.01
N LYS A 133 -15.41 -4.87 12.20
CA LYS A 133 -15.46 -6.12 12.98
C LYS A 133 -15.25 -5.91 14.47
#